data_94a18b4e8e3e50b9b07df95d7b5ab2aa
#
_entry.id   94a18b4e8e3e50b9b07df95d7b5ab2aa
#
_cell.length_a   1.000
_cell.length_b   1.000
_cell.length_c   1.000
_cell.angle_alpha   90.00
_cell.angle_beta   90.00
_cell.angle_gamma   90.00
#
_symmetry.space_group_name_H-M   'P 1'
#
loop_
_entity.id
_entity.type
_entity.pdbx_description
1 polymer ?
#
loop_
_entity_poly.entity_id
_entity_poly.type
_entity_poly.pdbx_seq_one_letter_code
_entity_poly.pdbx_strand_id
1 'polypeptide(L)'
;MGYEVKGIIFDMDNTLLQSRIDFGAMKRDIYSYLCSYRILPEGMSMDDHTTSTIIAEAMKTGLLTDELSLKMWDVAKKHEVQGMIGAKLEPGALELIQQLHGQLHLALVTNNAEEAALTALEENRIAHYFDLIIGREAMGFLKPAPDGYLEVLKNFQAISPQEWLSVGDAWVDGKASQDAGIPFIAYRGDITRMNSMGVFPLAEIQDLHGVLNYLQSRISN
;
A
#
# COMPACT_ATOMS: atom_id res chain seq x y z
N MET A 1 9.07 -27.30 0.89
CA MET A 1 7.75 -27.32 1.53
C MET A 1 7.21 -25.89 1.42
N GLY A 2 6.09 -25.69 0.71
CA GLY A 2 5.43 -24.37 0.66
C GLY A 2 4.60 -24.19 1.92
N TYR A 3 4.62 -23.00 2.50
CA TYR A 3 3.72 -22.66 3.60
C TYR A 3 2.29 -22.52 3.05
N GLU A 4 1.30 -23.00 3.80
CA GLU A 4 -0.10 -22.74 3.51
C GLU A 4 -0.40 -21.25 3.76
N VAL A 5 -1.06 -20.58 2.81
CA VAL A 5 -1.46 -19.18 2.98
C VAL A 5 -2.66 -19.11 3.91
N LYS A 6 -2.55 -18.31 4.97
CA LYS A 6 -3.59 -18.08 5.99
C LYS A 6 -4.16 -16.67 5.96
N GLY A 7 -3.46 -15.74 5.31
CA GLY A 7 -3.93 -14.37 5.19
C GLY A 7 -3.40 -13.67 3.95
N ILE A 8 -4.13 -12.66 3.51
CA ILE A 8 -3.72 -11.80 2.39
C ILE A 8 -3.76 -10.34 2.84
N ILE A 9 -2.69 -9.62 2.49
CA ILE A 9 -2.59 -8.17 2.66
C ILE A 9 -2.72 -7.54 1.28
N PHE A 10 -3.74 -6.70 1.11
CA PHE A 10 -3.92 -5.93 -0.11
C PHE A 10 -3.43 -4.49 0.07
N ASP A 11 -2.79 -3.95 -0.96
CA ASP A 11 -2.78 -2.53 -1.18
C ASP A 11 -4.14 -2.05 -1.69
N MET A 12 -4.41 -0.75 -1.64
CA MET A 12 -5.69 -0.17 -2.02
C MET A 12 -5.69 0.43 -3.43
N ASP A 13 -4.85 1.43 -3.66
CA ASP A 13 -4.88 2.23 -4.89
C ASP A 13 -4.34 1.44 -6.08
N ASN A 14 -5.12 1.42 -7.18
CA ASN A 14 -4.81 0.64 -8.39
C ASN A 14 -4.61 -0.87 -8.16
N THR A 15 -4.93 -1.34 -6.95
CA THR A 15 -4.93 -2.76 -6.58
C THR A 15 -6.36 -3.25 -6.33
N LEU A 16 -7.09 -2.65 -5.40
CA LEU A 16 -8.50 -2.94 -5.14
C LEU A 16 -9.44 -1.85 -5.67
N LEU A 17 -8.97 -0.60 -5.69
CA LEU A 17 -9.73 0.56 -6.15
C LEU A 17 -9.01 1.27 -7.30
N GLN A 18 -9.77 1.65 -8.31
CA GLN A 18 -9.35 2.57 -9.37
C GLN A 18 -9.41 4.00 -8.83
N SER A 19 -8.42 4.39 -8.04
CA SER A 19 -8.34 5.75 -7.54
C SER A 19 -7.94 6.73 -8.65
N ARG A 20 -8.36 7.99 -8.50
CA ARG A 20 -8.00 9.08 -9.40
C ARG A 20 -7.06 10.08 -8.74
N ILE A 21 -6.32 9.62 -7.74
CA ILE A 21 -5.34 10.44 -7.05
C ILE A 21 -4.25 10.84 -8.06
N ASP A 22 -4.05 12.13 -8.25
CA ASP A 22 -2.89 12.63 -8.99
C ASP A 22 -1.65 12.59 -8.08
N PHE A 23 -1.05 11.38 -7.97
CA PHE A 23 0.17 11.16 -7.18
C PHE A 23 1.32 12.08 -7.63
N GLY A 24 1.35 12.46 -8.91
CA GLY A 24 2.34 13.40 -9.43
C GLY A 24 2.15 14.81 -8.89
N ALA A 25 0.90 15.31 -8.88
CA ALA A 25 0.57 16.62 -8.30
C ALA A 25 0.78 16.59 -6.78
N MET A 26 0.29 15.58 -6.08
CA MET A 26 0.49 15.42 -4.64
C MET A 26 1.98 15.44 -4.26
N LYS A 27 2.82 14.71 -5.01
CA LYS A 27 4.27 14.69 -4.82
C LYS A 27 4.88 16.09 -4.96
N ARG A 28 4.51 16.82 -6.02
CA ARG A 28 5.00 18.19 -6.26
C ARG A 28 4.58 19.15 -5.16
N ASP A 29 3.33 19.09 -4.73
CA ASP A 29 2.79 20.03 -3.72
C ASP A 29 3.43 19.77 -2.35
N ILE A 30 3.61 18.51 -1.94
CA ILE A 30 4.31 18.15 -0.72
C ILE A 30 5.78 18.60 -0.77
N TYR A 31 6.47 18.33 -1.88
CA TYR A 31 7.86 18.77 -2.04
C TYR A 31 7.98 20.28 -1.98
N SER A 32 7.12 21.03 -2.68
CA SER A 32 7.09 22.50 -2.65
C SER A 32 6.83 23.02 -1.23
N TYR A 33 5.91 22.39 -0.50
CA TYR A 33 5.67 22.71 0.91
C TYR A 33 6.94 22.53 1.74
N LEU A 34 7.61 21.39 1.65
CA LEU A 34 8.81 21.07 2.41
C LEU A 34 9.98 22.00 2.08
N CYS A 35 10.14 22.40 0.81
CA CYS A 35 11.14 23.39 0.40
C CYS A 35 10.82 24.78 0.95
N SER A 36 9.55 25.21 0.96
CA SER A 36 9.15 26.53 1.47
C SER A 36 9.49 26.73 2.95
N TYR A 37 9.52 25.65 3.73
CA TYR A 37 9.98 25.63 5.12
C TYR A 37 11.45 25.24 5.29
N ARG A 38 12.21 25.11 4.19
CA ARG A 38 13.63 24.73 4.20
C ARG A 38 13.92 23.39 4.87
N ILE A 39 12.93 22.47 4.85
CA ILE A 39 13.09 21.10 5.36
C ILE A 39 13.87 20.28 4.34
N LEU A 40 13.55 20.43 3.04
CA LEU A 40 14.29 19.82 1.95
C LEU A 40 14.94 20.89 1.07
N PRO A 41 16.08 20.58 0.43
CA PRO A 41 16.72 21.49 -0.52
C PRO A 41 15.91 21.58 -1.82
N GLU A 42 16.00 22.72 -2.50
CA GLU A 42 15.50 22.86 -3.86
C GLU A 42 16.37 22.03 -4.84
N GLY A 43 15.76 21.53 -5.92
CA GLY A 43 16.45 20.84 -6.99
C GLY A 43 16.67 19.34 -6.78
N MET A 44 15.97 18.71 -5.82
CA MET A 44 15.95 17.25 -5.70
C MET A 44 15.33 16.59 -6.95
N SER A 45 15.91 15.50 -7.44
CA SER A 45 15.36 14.74 -8.56
C SER A 45 14.03 14.11 -8.17
N MET A 46 12.94 14.62 -8.74
CA MET A 46 11.59 14.14 -8.45
C MET A 46 11.30 12.77 -9.07
N ASP A 47 12.04 12.37 -10.10
CA ASP A 47 11.81 11.11 -10.81
C ASP A 47 12.27 9.89 -10.01
N ASP A 48 13.24 10.11 -9.11
CA ASP A 48 13.79 9.05 -8.26
C ASP A 48 12.94 8.79 -7.00
N HIS A 49 11.95 9.65 -6.74
CA HIS A 49 11.17 9.63 -5.52
C HIS A 49 9.67 9.40 -5.74
N THR A 50 9.05 8.68 -4.81
CA THR A 50 7.61 8.68 -4.58
C THR A 50 7.27 9.77 -3.53
N THR A 51 5.98 10.05 -3.34
CA THR A 51 5.54 10.93 -2.24
C THR A 51 6.05 10.44 -0.89
N SER A 52 5.92 9.14 -0.62
CA SER A 52 6.34 8.55 0.65
C SER A 52 7.86 8.62 0.87
N THR A 53 8.67 8.45 -0.17
CA THR A 53 10.13 8.57 -0.01
C THR A 53 10.57 10.02 0.19
N ILE A 54 9.90 11.01 -0.42
CA ILE A 54 10.15 12.44 -0.13
C ILE A 54 9.84 12.76 1.34
N ILE A 55 8.70 12.28 1.83
CA ILE A 55 8.32 12.46 3.24
C ILE A 55 9.36 11.80 4.15
N ALA A 56 9.81 10.59 3.82
CA ALA A 56 10.85 9.91 4.59
C ALA A 56 12.16 10.69 4.63
N GLU A 57 12.59 11.31 3.51
CA GLU A 57 13.76 12.20 3.51
C GLU A 57 13.53 13.43 4.40
N ALA A 58 12.35 14.04 4.36
CA ALA A 58 12.02 15.17 5.23
C ALA A 58 12.08 14.79 6.72
N MET A 59 11.55 13.62 7.08
CA MET A 59 11.60 13.11 8.47
C MET A 59 13.05 12.91 8.96
N LYS A 60 13.95 12.43 8.11
CA LYS A 60 15.37 12.23 8.43
C LYS A 60 16.11 13.52 8.77
N THR A 61 15.66 14.67 8.28
CA THR A 61 16.31 15.97 8.59
C THR A 61 16.18 16.37 10.05
N GLY A 62 15.18 15.86 10.77
CA GLY A 62 14.83 16.31 12.11
C GLY A 62 14.24 17.73 12.18
N LEU A 63 14.00 18.38 11.03
CA LEU A 63 13.44 19.73 10.94
C LEU A 63 11.90 19.73 10.82
N LEU A 64 11.32 18.57 10.53
CA LEU A 64 9.88 18.42 10.36
C LEU A 64 9.21 18.32 11.75
N THR A 65 8.76 19.45 12.29
CA THR A 65 8.04 19.52 13.56
C THR A 65 6.63 18.92 13.43
N ASP A 66 5.98 18.60 14.56
CA ASP A 66 4.61 18.08 14.58
C ASP A 66 3.63 19.01 13.84
N GLU A 67 3.73 20.33 14.05
CA GLU A 67 2.90 21.33 13.38
C GLU A 67 3.09 21.29 11.85
N LEU A 68 4.34 21.22 11.40
CA LEU A 68 4.66 21.16 9.96
C LEU A 68 4.24 19.81 9.35
N SER A 69 4.38 18.72 10.11
CA SER A 69 3.88 17.40 9.71
C SER A 69 2.37 17.42 9.50
N LEU A 70 1.60 17.97 10.44
CA LEU A 70 0.14 18.05 10.30
C LEU A 70 -0.26 18.83 9.04
N LYS A 71 0.35 19.97 8.78
CA LYS A 71 0.07 20.77 7.56
C LYS A 71 0.48 20.03 6.28
N MET A 72 1.58 19.30 6.30
CA MET A 72 2.00 18.46 5.19
C MET A 72 0.96 17.33 4.91
N TRP A 73 0.47 16.69 5.97
CA TRP A 73 -0.58 15.67 5.85
C TRP A 73 -1.90 16.25 5.36
N ASP A 74 -2.23 17.51 5.69
CA ASP A 74 -3.39 18.20 5.12
C ASP A 74 -3.27 18.39 3.60
N VAL A 75 -2.04 18.63 3.08
CA VAL A 75 -1.79 18.66 1.63
C VAL A 75 -2.06 17.29 1.02
N ALA A 76 -1.50 16.21 1.59
CA ALA A 76 -1.74 14.86 1.09
C ALA A 76 -3.24 14.50 1.11
N LYS A 77 -3.91 14.73 2.25
CA LYS A 77 -5.32 14.43 2.45
C LYS A 77 -6.23 15.09 1.41
N LYS A 78 -5.94 16.32 0.99
CA LYS A 78 -6.72 17.00 -0.07
C LYS A 78 -6.68 16.23 -1.39
N HIS A 79 -5.51 15.76 -1.81
CA HIS A 79 -5.37 14.96 -3.03
C HIS A 79 -6.06 13.59 -2.89
N GLU A 80 -5.92 12.95 -1.73
CA GLU A 80 -6.53 11.64 -1.44
C GLU A 80 -8.06 11.73 -1.48
N VAL A 81 -8.66 12.66 -0.73
CA VAL A 81 -10.11 12.85 -0.70
C VAL A 81 -10.64 13.17 -2.11
N GLN A 82 -9.99 14.09 -2.83
CA GLN A 82 -10.40 14.45 -4.19
C GLN A 82 -10.31 13.25 -5.15
N GLY A 83 -9.21 12.48 -5.07
CA GLY A 83 -8.97 11.35 -5.96
C GLY A 83 -9.82 10.12 -5.64
N MET A 84 -10.35 10.01 -4.42
CA MET A 84 -11.24 8.93 -4.01
C MET A 84 -12.70 9.16 -4.37
N ILE A 85 -13.11 10.39 -4.70
CA ILE A 85 -14.48 10.69 -5.09
C ILE A 85 -14.89 9.85 -6.32
N GLY A 86 -15.84 8.93 -6.10
CA GLY A 86 -16.35 8.02 -7.13
C GLY A 86 -15.33 6.98 -7.60
N ALA A 87 -14.31 6.67 -6.79
CA ALA A 87 -13.42 5.55 -7.03
C ALA A 87 -14.23 4.25 -7.11
N LYS A 88 -13.90 3.42 -8.09
CA LYS A 88 -14.58 2.14 -8.34
C LYS A 88 -13.65 0.99 -8.01
N LEU A 89 -14.24 -0.17 -7.75
CA LEU A 89 -13.46 -1.39 -7.61
C LEU A 89 -12.69 -1.73 -8.89
N GLU A 90 -11.50 -2.26 -8.73
CA GLU A 90 -10.81 -2.95 -9.80
C GLU A 90 -11.63 -4.16 -10.28
N PRO A 91 -11.59 -4.49 -11.59
CA PRO A 91 -12.28 -5.66 -12.10
C PRO A 91 -11.88 -6.94 -11.35
N GLY A 92 -12.86 -7.68 -10.86
CA GLY A 92 -12.64 -8.91 -10.12
C GLY A 92 -12.34 -8.74 -8.61
N ALA A 93 -12.21 -7.50 -8.11
CA ALA A 93 -11.89 -7.26 -6.70
C ALA A 93 -12.99 -7.75 -5.75
N LEU A 94 -14.25 -7.46 -6.06
CA LEU A 94 -15.37 -7.89 -5.22
C LEU A 94 -15.47 -9.41 -5.16
N GLU A 95 -15.41 -10.06 -6.31
CA GLU A 95 -15.50 -11.51 -6.44
C GLU A 95 -14.35 -12.21 -5.69
N LEU A 96 -13.12 -11.67 -5.82
CA LEU A 96 -11.96 -12.20 -5.11
C LEU A 96 -12.16 -12.09 -3.60
N ILE A 97 -12.47 -10.89 -3.10
CA ILE A 97 -12.64 -10.63 -1.66
C ILE A 97 -13.74 -11.53 -1.08
N GLN A 98 -14.89 -11.65 -1.78
CA GLN A 98 -15.99 -12.51 -1.35
C GLN A 98 -15.61 -13.99 -1.26
N GLN A 99 -14.81 -14.49 -2.20
CA GLN A 99 -14.35 -15.88 -2.19
C GLN A 99 -13.33 -16.15 -1.07
N LEU A 100 -12.53 -15.16 -0.70
CA LEU A 100 -11.50 -15.31 0.32
C LEU A 100 -12.04 -15.08 1.74
N HIS A 101 -13.08 -14.25 1.87
CA HIS A 101 -13.65 -13.90 3.18
C HIS A 101 -14.15 -15.16 3.93
N GLY A 102 -13.75 -15.25 5.19
CA GLY A 102 -14.05 -16.40 6.06
C GLY A 102 -13.20 -17.66 5.79
N GLN A 103 -12.38 -17.65 4.74
CA GLN A 103 -11.39 -18.73 4.48
C GLN A 103 -9.99 -18.28 4.88
N LEU A 104 -9.64 -17.01 4.61
CA LEU A 104 -8.36 -16.39 4.93
C LEU A 104 -8.59 -15.11 5.70
N HIS A 105 -7.61 -14.71 6.49
CA HIS A 105 -7.57 -13.34 7.04
C HIS A 105 -7.31 -12.33 5.94
N LEU A 106 -8.09 -11.26 5.91
CA LEU A 106 -7.94 -10.20 4.93
C LEU A 106 -7.54 -8.90 5.62
N ALA A 107 -6.39 -8.37 5.25
CA ALA A 107 -5.91 -7.08 5.71
C ALA A 107 -5.69 -6.13 4.54
N LEU A 108 -5.79 -4.83 4.81
CA LEU A 108 -5.47 -3.78 3.85
C LEU A 108 -4.40 -2.87 4.47
N VAL A 109 -3.38 -2.53 3.68
CA VAL A 109 -2.31 -1.59 4.06
C VAL A 109 -2.16 -0.53 2.99
N THR A 110 -2.50 0.72 3.31
CA THR A 110 -2.41 1.85 2.38
C THR A 110 -1.61 3.01 2.95
N ASN A 111 -0.91 3.75 2.10
CA ASN A 111 -0.25 5.01 2.47
C ASN A 111 -1.22 6.19 2.63
N ASN A 112 -2.50 6.00 2.30
CA ASN A 112 -3.52 7.03 2.47
C ASN A 112 -3.94 7.18 3.94
N ALA A 113 -4.59 8.30 4.25
CA ALA A 113 -5.26 8.47 5.54
C ALA A 113 -6.30 7.37 5.75
N GLU A 114 -6.36 6.82 6.96
CA GLU A 114 -7.31 5.75 7.31
C GLU A 114 -8.76 6.17 7.05
N GLU A 115 -9.12 7.41 7.40
CA GLU A 115 -10.46 7.96 7.13
C GLU A 115 -10.80 7.95 5.63
N ALA A 116 -9.85 8.34 4.77
CA ALA A 116 -10.06 8.33 3.32
C ALA A 116 -10.20 6.90 2.77
N ALA A 117 -9.38 5.97 3.28
CA ALA A 117 -9.45 4.56 2.92
C ALA A 117 -10.79 3.94 3.34
N LEU A 118 -11.20 4.12 4.60
CA LEU A 118 -12.47 3.61 5.12
C LEU A 118 -13.66 4.15 4.32
N THR A 119 -13.70 5.46 4.06
CA THR A 119 -14.77 6.07 3.28
C THR A 119 -14.88 5.42 1.88
N ALA A 120 -13.77 5.27 1.17
CA ALA A 120 -13.76 4.67 -0.15
C ALA A 120 -14.19 3.20 -0.14
N LEU A 121 -13.76 2.43 0.86
CA LEU A 121 -14.13 1.02 1.02
C LEU A 121 -15.62 0.86 1.40
N GLU A 122 -16.16 1.76 2.22
CA GLU A 122 -17.57 1.78 2.62
C GLU A 122 -18.48 2.16 1.44
N GLU A 123 -18.12 3.19 0.65
CA GLU A 123 -18.83 3.57 -0.56
C GLU A 123 -18.92 2.41 -1.56
N ASN A 124 -17.86 1.60 -1.65
CA ASN A 124 -17.81 0.39 -2.48
C ASN A 124 -18.36 -0.87 -1.77
N ARG A 125 -18.82 -0.75 -0.54
CA ARG A 125 -19.42 -1.84 0.27
C ARG A 125 -18.50 -3.03 0.48
N ILE A 126 -17.20 -2.81 0.62
CA ILE A 126 -16.21 -3.87 0.83
C ILE A 126 -15.46 -3.76 2.17
N ALA A 127 -15.61 -2.68 2.93
CA ALA A 127 -14.90 -2.47 4.21
C ALA A 127 -15.11 -3.65 5.18
N HIS A 128 -16.33 -4.19 5.26
CA HIS A 128 -16.71 -5.26 6.18
C HIS A 128 -16.09 -6.63 5.89
N TYR A 129 -15.42 -6.80 4.75
CA TYR A 129 -14.70 -8.03 4.44
C TYR A 129 -13.29 -8.09 5.04
N PHE A 130 -12.74 -6.95 5.48
CA PHE A 130 -11.41 -6.88 6.04
C PHE A 130 -11.41 -7.04 7.55
N ASP A 131 -10.55 -7.94 8.05
CA ASP A 131 -10.31 -8.12 9.48
C ASP A 131 -9.49 -6.96 10.06
N LEU A 132 -8.66 -6.30 9.21
CA LEU A 132 -7.80 -5.20 9.62
C LEU A 132 -7.55 -4.25 8.46
N ILE A 133 -7.67 -2.94 8.72
CA ILE A 133 -7.35 -1.87 7.78
C ILE A 133 -6.30 -0.98 8.45
N ILE A 134 -5.15 -0.82 7.79
CA ILE A 134 -4.03 -0.01 8.24
C ILE A 134 -3.88 1.18 7.29
N GLY A 135 -4.20 2.36 7.77
CA GLY A 135 -3.89 3.63 7.12
C GLY A 135 -2.56 4.21 7.61
N ARG A 136 -2.17 5.35 7.07
CA ARG A 136 -0.88 6.00 7.39
C ARG A 136 -0.72 6.35 8.87
N GLU A 137 -1.80 6.60 9.58
CA GLU A 137 -1.78 7.00 10.99
C GLU A 137 -1.26 5.90 11.91
N ALA A 138 -1.35 4.64 11.49
CA ALA A 138 -0.84 3.48 12.22
C ALA A 138 0.62 3.13 11.88
N MET A 139 1.28 3.91 11.01
CA MET A 139 2.65 3.66 10.54
C MET A 139 3.61 4.73 11.03
N GLY A 140 4.79 4.35 11.49
CA GLY A 140 5.89 5.28 11.74
C GLY A 140 6.47 5.83 10.44
N PHE A 141 6.65 4.93 9.45
CA PHE A 141 7.06 5.25 8.09
C PHE A 141 6.12 4.59 7.08
N LEU A 142 5.80 5.33 6.02
CA LEU A 142 4.98 4.84 4.91
C LEU A 142 5.72 3.77 4.08
N LYS A 143 4.97 2.92 3.33
CA LYS A 143 5.59 2.09 2.29
C LYS A 143 6.52 2.96 1.41
N PRO A 144 7.75 2.57 1.14
CA PRO A 144 8.30 1.22 1.15
C PRO A 144 8.81 0.70 2.49
N ALA A 145 8.67 1.43 3.62
CA ALA A 145 8.98 0.87 4.93
C ALA A 145 7.97 -0.24 5.30
N PRO A 146 8.40 -1.25 6.09
CA PRO A 146 7.56 -2.40 6.42
C PRO A 146 6.52 -2.14 7.50
N ASP A 147 6.44 -0.94 8.08
CA ASP A 147 5.70 -0.62 9.30
C ASP A 147 4.24 -1.10 9.26
N GLY A 148 3.51 -0.83 8.20
CA GLY A 148 2.12 -1.26 8.06
C GLY A 148 1.98 -2.78 8.01
N TYR A 149 2.91 -3.48 7.37
CA TYR A 149 2.94 -4.94 7.31
C TYR A 149 3.31 -5.55 8.65
N LEU A 150 4.27 -4.95 9.38
CA LEU A 150 4.63 -5.37 10.74
C LEU A 150 3.47 -5.16 11.71
N GLU A 151 2.67 -4.12 11.54
CA GLU A 151 1.47 -3.92 12.34
C GLU A 151 0.41 -4.99 12.08
N VAL A 152 0.25 -5.46 10.81
CA VAL A 152 -0.59 -6.64 10.52
C VAL A 152 -0.05 -7.87 11.25
N LEU A 153 1.26 -8.17 11.15
CA LEU A 153 1.85 -9.33 11.81
C LEU A 153 1.70 -9.28 13.34
N LYS A 154 1.77 -8.09 13.92
CA LYS A 154 1.57 -7.87 15.36
C LYS A 154 0.11 -8.17 15.79
N ASN A 155 -0.86 -7.88 14.95
CA ASN A 155 -2.27 -8.19 15.22
C ASN A 155 -2.60 -9.68 15.05
N PHE A 156 -1.84 -10.41 14.21
CA PHE A 156 -2.07 -11.82 13.90
C PHE A 156 -0.86 -12.68 14.28
N GLN A 157 -0.42 -12.63 15.54
CA GLN A 157 0.81 -13.28 16.04
C GLN A 157 0.87 -14.81 15.83
N ALA A 158 -0.27 -15.46 15.64
CA ALA A 158 -0.33 -16.89 15.39
C ALA A 158 0.01 -17.27 13.94
N ILE A 159 0.14 -16.29 13.04
CA ILE A 159 0.41 -16.50 11.61
C ILE A 159 1.81 -15.97 11.31
N SER A 160 2.69 -16.84 10.83
CA SER A 160 4.05 -16.43 10.46
C SER A 160 4.06 -15.56 9.20
N PRO A 161 5.08 -14.70 8.99
CA PRO A 161 5.14 -13.85 7.80
C PRO A 161 5.01 -14.62 6.48
N GLN A 162 5.56 -15.85 6.41
CA GLN A 162 5.54 -16.70 5.21
C GLN A 162 4.16 -17.33 4.92
N GLU A 163 3.25 -17.29 5.89
CA GLU A 163 1.86 -17.73 5.74
C GLU A 163 0.91 -16.59 5.31
N TRP A 164 1.46 -15.37 5.17
CA TRP A 164 0.80 -14.25 4.53
C TRP A 164 1.18 -14.17 3.06
N LEU A 165 0.31 -13.53 2.27
CA LEU A 165 0.57 -13.15 0.88
C LEU A 165 0.25 -11.67 0.74
N SER A 166 1.12 -10.90 0.10
CA SER A 166 0.84 -9.51 -0.21
C SER A 166 0.52 -9.33 -1.70
N VAL A 167 -0.42 -8.44 -2.01
CA VAL A 167 -0.81 -8.09 -3.38
C VAL A 167 -0.81 -6.57 -3.51
N GLY A 168 -0.10 -6.04 -4.49
CA GLY A 168 0.01 -4.60 -4.75
C GLY A 168 0.50 -4.32 -6.17
N ASP A 169 0.36 -3.08 -6.63
CA ASP A 169 0.72 -2.65 -7.99
C ASP A 169 2.11 -1.98 -8.07
N ALA A 170 2.62 -1.48 -6.95
CA ALA A 170 3.81 -0.65 -6.91
C ALA A 170 5.02 -1.34 -6.26
N TRP A 171 6.23 -0.88 -6.64
CA TRP A 171 7.47 -1.37 -6.02
C TRP A 171 7.52 -1.09 -4.50
N VAL A 172 6.85 -0.05 -4.03
CA VAL A 172 6.79 0.28 -2.58
C VAL A 172 6.08 -0.79 -1.78
N ASP A 173 5.05 -1.44 -2.35
CA ASP A 173 4.33 -2.55 -1.73
C ASP A 173 5.22 -3.77 -1.62
N GLY A 174 5.85 -4.14 -2.73
CA GLY A 174 6.75 -5.28 -2.77
C GLY A 174 7.96 -5.11 -1.87
N LYS A 175 8.52 -3.91 -1.77
CA LYS A 175 9.65 -3.63 -0.87
C LYS A 175 9.23 -3.73 0.60
N ALA A 176 8.12 -3.13 0.97
CA ALA A 176 7.58 -3.20 2.33
C ALA A 176 7.24 -4.66 2.72
N SER A 177 6.65 -5.41 1.79
CA SER A 177 6.35 -6.82 1.96
C SER A 177 7.60 -7.67 2.18
N GLN A 178 8.63 -7.52 1.32
CA GLN A 178 9.90 -8.23 1.43
C GLN A 178 10.61 -7.92 2.76
N ASP A 179 10.64 -6.65 3.17
CA ASP A 179 11.29 -6.24 4.42
C ASP A 179 10.54 -6.74 5.65
N ALA A 180 9.24 -7.02 5.55
CA ALA A 180 8.44 -7.71 6.56
C ALA A 180 8.55 -9.24 6.49
N GLY A 181 9.26 -9.80 5.51
CA GLY A 181 9.38 -11.26 5.29
C GLY A 181 8.14 -11.92 4.69
N ILE A 182 7.26 -11.13 4.04
CA ILE A 182 6.00 -11.58 3.47
C ILE A 182 6.17 -11.78 1.95
N PRO A 183 5.74 -12.93 1.40
CA PRO A 183 5.66 -13.17 -0.03
C PRO A 183 4.79 -12.15 -0.77
N PHE A 184 5.23 -11.69 -1.97
CA PHE A 184 4.57 -10.63 -2.73
C PHE A 184 4.20 -11.07 -4.15
N ILE A 185 2.98 -10.70 -4.57
CA ILE A 185 2.48 -10.79 -5.95
C ILE A 185 2.27 -9.38 -6.49
N ALA A 186 2.81 -9.12 -7.68
CA ALA A 186 2.59 -7.87 -8.40
C ALA A 186 1.30 -7.94 -9.23
N TYR A 187 0.37 -7.01 -8.97
CA TYR A 187 -0.82 -6.80 -9.79
C TYR A 187 -0.58 -5.65 -10.77
N ARG A 188 -0.50 -5.94 -12.07
CA ARG A 188 -0.27 -4.95 -13.14
C ARG A 188 0.92 -4.02 -12.91
N GLY A 189 1.89 -4.45 -12.10
CA GLY A 189 3.01 -3.61 -11.71
C GLY A 189 4.04 -3.41 -12.81
N ASP A 190 4.80 -2.31 -12.71
CA ASP A 190 6.00 -2.11 -13.53
C ASP A 190 7.15 -2.99 -13.02
N ILE A 191 7.26 -4.19 -13.58
CA ILE A 191 8.29 -5.18 -13.20
C ILE A 191 9.70 -4.64 -13.44
N THR A 192 9.91 -3.84 -14.48
CA THR A 192 11.22 -3.22 -14.74
C THR A 192 11.61 -2.29 -13.60
N ARG A 193 10.70 -1.45 -13.17
CA ARG A 193 10.90 -0.55 -12.02
C ARG A 193 11.06 -1.36 -10.73
N MET A 194 10.21 -2.36 -10.47
CA MET A 194 10.32 -3.24 -9.31
C MET A 194 11.72 -3.87 -9.22
N ASN A 195 12.19 -4.48 -10.29
CA ASN A 195 13.51 -5.10 -10.35
C ASN A 195 14.63 -4.08 -10.09
N SER A 196 14.53 -2.87 -10.65
CA SER A 196 15.52 -1.80 -10.42
C SER A 196 15.57 -1.35 -8.96
N MET A 197 14.47 -1.53 -8.22
CA MET A 197 14.36 -1.23 -6.79
C MET A 197 14.64 -2.44 -5.88
N GLY A 198 15.12 -3.55 -6.47
CA GLY A 198 15.43 -4.79 -5.74
C GLY A 198 14.20 -5.57 -5.28
N VAL A 199 13.06 -5.36 -5.93
CA VAL A 199 11.80 -6.07 -5.65
C VAL A 199 11.57 -7.14 -6.70
N PHE A 200 11.47 -8.40 -6.26
CA PHE A 200 11.27 -9.57 -7.11
C PHE A 200 9.99 -10.30 -6.70
N PRO A 201 8.84 -10.01 -7.36
CA PRO A 201 7.58 -10.65 -7.03
C PRO A 201 7.63 -12.16 -7.28
N LEU A 202 6.89 -12.94 -6.48
CA LEU A 202 6.73 -14.39 -6.71
C LEU A 202 5.91 -14.70 -7.97
N ALA A 203 4.99 -13.82 -8.31
CA ALA A 203 4.18 -13.88 -9.52
C ALA A 203 3.79 -12.47 -9.96
N GLU A 204 3.54 -12.34 -11.25
CA GLU A 204 2.92 -11.18 -11.87
C GLU A 204 1.53 -11.60 -12.38
N ILE A 205 0.51 -10.83 -12.01
CA ILE A 205 -0.87 -11.04 -12.43
C ILE A 205 -1.44 -9.82 -13.12
N GLN A 206 -2.25 -10.04 -14.15
CA GLN A 206 -2.90 -8.97 -14.92
C GLN A 206 -4.38 -8.79 -14.54
N ASP A 207 -4.94 -9.75 -13.81
CA ASP A 207 -6.27 -9.69 -13.21
C ASP A 207 -6.25 -10.30 -11.81
N LEU A 208 -7.19 -9.91 -10.96
CA LEU A 208 -7.23 -10.33 -9.56
C LEU A 208 -7.61 -11.82 -9.38
N HIS A 209 -8.20 -12.49 -10.38
CA HIS A 209 -8.42 -13.93 -10.34
C HIS A 209 -7.10 -14.71 -10.33
N GLY A 210 -6.01 -14.08 -10.83
CA GLY A 210 -4.67 -14.63 -10.74
C GLY A 210 -4.23 -14.97 -9.32
N VAL A 211 -4.75 -14.27 -8.30
CA VAL A 211 -4.52 -14.59 -6.89
C VAL A 211 -5.10 -15.97 -6.55
N LEU A 212 -6.33 -16.26 -6.97
CA LEU A 212 -6.96 -17.58 -6.74
C LEU A 212 -6.19 -18.69 -7.44
N ASN A 213 -5.77 -18.49 -8.67
CA ASN A 213 -4.97 -19.44 -9.43
C ASN A 213 -3.63 -19.73 -8.72
N TYR A 214 -3.00 -18.68 -8.18
CA TYR A 214 -1.77 -18.83 -7.41
C TYR A 214 -2.01 -19.65 -6.13
N LEU A 215 -3.07 -19.36 -5.37
CA LEU A 215 -3.41 -20.11 -4.16
C LEU A 215 -3.69 -21.59 -4.46
N GLN A 216 -4.46 -21.90 -5.51
CA GLN A 216 -4.78 -23.26 -5.92
C GLN A 216 -3.54 -24.04 -6.32
N SER A 217 -2.57 -23.41 -7.01
CA SER A 217 -1.33 -24.05 -7.41
C SER A 217 -0.46 -24.48 -6.22
N ARG A 218 -0.65 -23.86 -5.05
CA ARG A 218 0.05 -24.18 -3.81
C ARG A 218 -0.55 -25.36 -3.06
N ILE A 219 -1.84 -25.64 -3.23
CA ILE A 219 -2.53 -26.75 -2.60
C ILE A 219 -2.27 -28.07 -3.36
N SER A 220 -1.96 -27.99 -4.66
CA SER A 220 -1.80 -29.15 -5.55
C SER A 220 -0.37 -29.71 -5.60
N ASN A 221 0.58 -29.13 -4.87
CA ASN A 221 1.97 -29.55 -4.76
C ASN A 221 2.35 -29.91 -3.30
#